data_f1a2f40b9e0d07e2b095735fcc2995d9
#
_entry.id   f1a2f40b9e0d07e2b095735fcc2995d9
#
_cell.length_a   1.000
_cell.length_b   1.000
_cell.length_c   1.000
_cell.angle_alpha   90.00
_cell.angle_beta   90.00
_cell.angle_gamma   90.00
#
_symmetry.space_group_name_H-M   'P 1'
#
loop_
_entity.id
_entity.type
_entity.pdbx_description
1 polymer ?
#
loop_
_entity_poly.entity_id
_entity_poly.type
_entity_poly.pdbx_seq_one_letter_code
_entity_poly.pdbx_strand_id
1 'polypeptide(L)'
;LTPTVLVALFATAWPAPARAQAEPAAPAGPPPQLLLFHGGSFLYEDPTFEEATEPVVEAAGFVPHYVDYPLGDLPEALARARAEAARLRSRYGPEYVYAYGSSAGGTLAALLAGEGLVAAAVAKAPPSDLVGWAWPLSTYGADYYEQVGLSEEARYRLSPLRRPERQPLLVLQGRSDAVVPAAMSEAFAAKFRQVRLWLLDGGHRAERSRPQVVVRALRWLLRASGAEQPELGR
;
A
#
# COMPACT_ATOMS: atom_id res chain seq x y z
N LEU A 1 -87.77 9.59 -26.89
CA LEU A 1 -86.26 9.78 -26.97
C LEU A 1 -85.70 9.79 -25.55
N THR A 2 -85.16 8.66 -25.11
CA THR A 2 -84.49 8.48 -23.83
C THR A 2 -82.95 8.69 -24.01
N PRO A 3 -82.28 9.50 -23.21
CA PRO A 3 -80.81 9.65 -23.25
C PRO A 3 -80.11 8.50 -22.56
N THR A 4 -79.18 7.89 -23.25
CA THR A 4 -78.26 6.85 -22.74
C THR A 4 -77.15 7.55 -21.98
N VAL A 5 -77.02 7.29 -20.69
CA VAL A 5 -75.91 7.77 -19.85
C VAL A 5 -74.75 6.78 -19.97
N LEU A 6 -73.62 7.27 -20.49
CA LEU A 6 -72.39 6.52 -20.60
C LEU A 6 -71.62 6.72 -19.28
N VAL A 7 -71.50 5.66 -18.46
CA VAL A 7 -70.68 5.65 -17.24
C VAL A 7 -69.25 5.23 -17.63
N ALA A 8 -68.32 6.19 -17.59
CA ALA A 8 -66.89 5.90 -17.78
C ALA A 8 -66.29 5.38 -16.45
N LEU A 9 -65.85 4.12 -16.43
CA LEU A 9 -65.09 3.49 -15.34
C LEU A 9 -63.62 3.91 -15.45
N PHE A 10 -63.21 4.81 -14.55
CA PHE A 10 -61.75 5.09 -14.38
C PHE A 10 -61.14 3.98 -13.51
N ALA A 11 -60.35 3.10 -14.14
CA ALA A 11 -59.49 2.17 -13.44
C ALA A 11 -58.29 2.93 -12.90
N THR A 12 -58.26 3.23 -11.59
CA THR A 12 -57.07 3.75 -10.91
C THR A 12 -56.05 2.61 -10.76
N ALA A 13 -55.01 2.67 -11.58
CA ALA A 13 -53.84 1.75 -11.40
C ALA A 13 -53.17 2.02 -10.06
N TRP A 14 -53.20 1.03 -9.16
CA TRP A 14 -52.45 1.05 -7.93
C TRP A 14 -50.94 1.05 -8.27
N PRO A 15 -50.13 1.98 -7.71
CA PRO A 15 -48.67 1.94 -7.94
C PRO A 15 -48.11 0.65 -7.36
N ALA A 16 -47.34 -0.08 -8.17
CA ALA A 16 -46.61 -1.27 -7.71
C ALA A 16 -45.69 -0.90 -6.55
N PRO A 17 -45.55 -1.76 -5.54
CA PRO A 17 -44.65 -1.51 -4.44
C PRO A 17 -43.22 -1.32 -4.97
N ALA A 18 -42.59 -0.22 -4.55
CA ALA A 18 -41.19 0.03 -4.86
C ALA A 18 -40.37 -1.20 -4.42
N ARG A 19 -39.62 -1.77 -5.37
CA ARG A 19 -38.68 -2.84 -5.05
C ARG A 19 -37.73 -2.32 -3.99
N ALA A 20 -37.81 -2.89 -2.77
CA ALA A 20 -36.83 -2.63 -1.73
C ALA A 20 -35.44 -2.92 -2.35
N GLN A 21 -34.58 -1.90 -2.40
CA GLN A 21 -33.20 -2.08 -2.75
C GLN A 21 -32.62 -3.01 -1.68
N ALA A 22 -32.12 -4.18 -2.09
CA ALA A 22 -31.44 -5.08 -1.19
C ALA A 22 -30.28 -4.30 -0.53
N GLU A 23 -30.24 -4.26 0.79
CA GLU A 23 -29.11 -3.72 1.51
C GLU A 23 -27.84 -4.45 1.00
N PRO A 24 -26.74 -3.72 0.77
CA PRO A 24 -25.49 -4.36 0.37
C PRO A 24 -25.13 -5.42 1.42
N ALA A 25 -24.91 -6.65 0.99
CA ALA A 25 -24.50 -7.74 1.88
C ALA A 25 -23.28 -7.28 2.70
N ALA A 26 -23.32 -7.51 4.01
CA ALA A 26 -22.17 -7.24 4.87
C ALA A 26 -20.94 -7.93 4.32
N PRO A 27 -19.75 -7.29 4.36
CA PRO A 27 -18.52 -7.88 3.83
C PRO A 27 -18.27 -9.25 4.48
N ALA A 28 -17.92 -10.25 3.67
CA ALA A 28 -17.79 -11.66 4.09
C ALA A 28 -16.57 -11.92 5.01
N GLY A 29 -15.86 -10.89 5.47
CA GLY A 29 -14.67 -11.00 6.32
C GLY A 29 -14.34 -9.71 7.06
N PRO A 30 -13.27 -9.70 7.87
CA PRO A 30 -12.82 -8.50 8.55
C PRO A 30 -12.35 -7.43 7.54
N PRO A 31 -12.40 -6.13 7.91
CA PRO A 31 -11.87 -5.08 7.05
C PRO A 31 -10.36 -5.30 6.80
N PRO A 32 -9.83 -4.87 5.64
CA PRO A 32 -8.42 -5.04 5.32
C PRO A 32 -7.54 -4.20 6.25
N GLN A 33 -6.50 -4.82 6.79
CA GLN A 33 -5.56 -4.24 7.75
C GLN A 33 -4.31 -3.76 7.01
N LEU A 34 -3.89 -2.52 7.20
CA LEU A 34 -2.74 -1.93 6.51
C LEU A 34 -1.64 -1.54 7.48
N LEU A 35 -0.51 -2.24 7.41
CA LEU A 35 0.72 -1.84 8.07
C LEU A 35 1.32 -0.63 7.35
N LEU A 36 1.64 0.42 8.09
CA LEU A 36 2.15 1.69 7.60
C LEU A 36 3.55 1.95 8.14
N PHE A 37 4.50 2.17 7.21
CA PHE A 37 5.92 2.40 7.53
C PHE A 37 6.36 3.75 6.99
N HIS A 38 6.74 4.68 7.87
CA HIS A 38 7.24 6.01 7.50
C HIS A 38 8.59 5.96 6.77
N GLY A 39 8.99 7.05 6.15
CA GLY A 39 10.32 7.27 5.60
C GLY A 39 11.29 7.83 6.63
N GLY A 40 12.48 8.28 6.17
CA GLY A 40 13.47 8.94 7.03
C GLY A 40 14.83 8.27 7.03
N SER A 41 15.17 7.55 5.94
CA SER A 41 16.50 6.94 5.74
C SER A 41 16.93 6.00 6.86
N PHE A 42 15.98 5.38 7.57
CA PHE A 42 16.20 4.56 8.77
C PHE A 42 16.85 5.30 9.96
N LEU A 43 17.07 6.61 9.86
CA LEU A 43 17.68 7.45 10.88
C LEU A 43 16.68 8.39 11.57
N TYR A 44 15.59 8.72 10.90
CA TYR A 44 14.62 9.69 11.36
C TYR A 44 13.20 9.18 11.15
N GLU A 45 12.29 9.63 11.99
CA GLU A 45 10.86 9.55 11.73
C GLU A 45 10.44 10.67 10.75
N ASP A 46 9.52 10.38 9.82
CA ASP A 46 8.85 11.44 9.05
C ASP A 46 7.60 11.88 9.85
N PRO A 47 7.65 13.01 10.57
CA PRO A 47 6.56 13.42 11.47
C PRO A 47 5.27 13.78 10.72
N THR A 48 5.33 13.95 9.39
CA THR A 48 4.18 14.26 8.55
C THR A 48 3.56 13.03 7.89
N PHE A 49 4.11 11.83 8.16
CA PHE A 49 3.70 10.62 7.45
C PHE A 49 2.27 10.22 7.82
N GLU A 50 1.93 10.20 9.09
CA GLU A 50 0.62 9.83 9.59
C GLU A 50 -0.45 10.80 9.07
N GLU A 51 -0.27 12.11 9.30
CA GLU A 51 -1.18 13.15 8.82
C GLU A 51 -1.41 13.09 7.29
N ALA A 52 -0.36 12.79 6.52
CA ALA A 52 -0.44 12.71 5.06
C ALA A 52 -1.10 11.41 4.56
N THR A 53 -1.02 10.32 5.32
CA THR A 53 -1.51 8.99 4.88
C THR A 53 -2.90 8.64 5.40
N GLU A 54 -3.28 9.08 6.60
CA GLU A 54 -4.56 8.74 7.23
C GLU A 54 -5.77 8.98 6.31
N PRO A 55 -5.99 10.17 5.70
CA PRO A 55 -7.16 10.41 4.87
C PRO A 55 -7.20 9.52 3.61
N VAL A 56 -6.03 9.16 3.05
CA VAL A 56 -5.98 8.32 1.85
C VAL A 56 -6.18 6.84 2.18
N VAL A 57 -5.76 6.40 3.36
CA VAL A 57 -5.96 5.04 3.87
C VAL A 57 -7.44 4.80 4.17
N GLU A 58 -8.09 5.72 4.86
CA GLU A 58 -9.51 5.67 5.15
C GLU A 58 -10.36 5.71 3.86
N ALA A 59 -10.04 6.63 2.94
CA ALA A 59 -10.72 6.71 1.64
C ALA A 59 -10.53 5.46 0.77
N ALA A 60 -9.48 4.68 1.01
CA ALA A 60 -9.24 3.40 0.36
C ALA A 60 -9.93 2.22 1.06
N GLY A 61 -10.51 2.42 2.25
CA GLY A 61 -11.26 1.42 3.01
C GLY A 61 -10.39 0.48 3.86
N PHE A 62 -9.19 0.91 4.24
CA PHE A 62 -8.28 0.12 5.10
C PHE A 62 -8.34 0.59 6.56
N VAL A 63 -8.03 -0.33 7.48
CA VAL A 63 -7.75 -0.03 8.88
C VAL A 63 -6.25 0.21 9.04
N PRO A 64 -5.80 1.42 9.43
CA PRO A 64 -4.40 1.77 9.54
C PRO A 64 -3.75 1.17 10.79
N HIS A 65 -2.50 0.71 10.65
CA HIS A 65 -1.61 0.33 11.74
C HIS A 65 -0.25 0.98 11.51
N TYR A 66 -0.01 2.10 12.15
CA TYR A 66 1.28 2.79 12.11
C TYR A 66 2.28 2.00 12.93
N VAL A 67 3.36 1.58 12.29
CA VAL A 67 4.39 0.77 12.93
C VAL A 67 5.54 1.65 13.38
N ASP A 68 5.64 1.82 14.68
CA ASP A 68 6.81 2.41 15.32
C ASP A 68 7.95 1.39 15.29
N TYR A 69 8.93 1.60 14.43
CA TYR A 69 10.09 0.74 14.27
C TYR A 69 11.39 1.43 14.70
N PRO A 70 12.36 0.68 15.29
CA PRO A 70 13.64 1.24 15.72
C PRO A 70 14.38 1.97 14.62
N LEU A 71 14.89 3.16 14.94
CA LEU A 71 15.76 3.96 14.08
C LEU A 71 17.23 3.59 14.34
N GLY A 72 18.09 3.74 13.32
CA GLY A 72 19.50 3.38 13.43
C GLY A 72 19.79 1.88 13.33
N ASP A 73 18.80 1.03 13.13
CA ASP A 73 18.98 -0.43 13.00
C ASP A 73 17.93 -1.04 12.06
N LEU A 74 18.29 -1.21 10.77
CA LEU A 74 17.37 -1.81 9.80
C LEU A 74 17.05 -3.30 10.09
N PRO A 75 18.00 -4.15 10.50
CA PRO A 75 17.67 -5.50 10.95
C PRO A 75 16.59 -5.55 12.03
N GLU A 76 16.68 -4.70 13.05
CA GLU A 76 15.71 -4.64 14.14
C GLU A 76 14.38 -4.02 13.67
N ALA A 77 14.43 -2.97 12.84
CA ALA A 77 13.24 -2.40 12.21
C ALA A 77 12.46 -3.46 11.41
N LEU A 78 13.16 -4.32 10.66
CA LEU A 78 12.54 -5.43 9.95
C LEU A 78 11.99 -6.50 10.90
N ALA A 79 12.68 -6.78 12.01
CA ALA A 79 12.17 -7.71 13.03
C ALA A 79 10.87 -7.19 13.63
N ARG A 80 10.77 -5.90 13.93
CA ARG A 80 9.54 -5.24 14.38
C ARG A 80 8.42 -5.32 13.34
N ALA A 81 8.72 -5.02 12.07
CA ALA A 81 7.75 -5.11 10.98
C ALA A 81 7.18 -6.54 10.83
N ARG A 82 8.03 -7.57 10.93
CA ARG A 82 7.63 -8.99 10.92
C ARG A 82 6.73 -9.35 12.09
N ALA A 83 7.05 -8.87 13.28
CA ALA A 83 6.25 -9.14 14.49
C ALA A 83 4.84 -8.54 14.36
N GLU A 84 4.72 -7.30 13.87
CA GLU A 84 3.42 -6.67 13.65
C GLU A 84 2.61 -7.38 12.54
N ALA A 85 3.26 -7.77 11.44
CA ALA A 85 2.62 -8.57 10.40
C ALA A 85 2.10 -9.91 10.96
N ALA A 86 2.91 -10.62 11.74
CA ALA A 86 2.51 -11.88 12.37
C ALA A 86 1.33 -11.70 13.34
N ARG A 87 1.33 -10.64 14.14
CA ARG A 87 0.25 -10.29 15.06
C ARG A 87 -1.08 -10.06 14.34
N LEU A 88 -1.06 -9.25 13.26
CA LEU A 88 -2.28 -8.99 12.49
C LEU A 88 -2.76 -10.24 11.74
N ARG A 89 -1.86 -11.01 11.15
CA ARG A 89 -2.18 -12.26 10.45
C ARG A 89 -2.83 -13.29 11.37
N SER A 90 -2.33 -13.40 12.60
CA SER A 90 -2.94 -14.30 13.61
C SER A 90 -4.35 -13.86 14.01
N ARG A 91 -4.61 -12.55 14.03
CA ARG A 91 -5.89 -11.99 14.47
C ARG A 91 -6.94 -11.94 13.36
N TYR A 92 -6.56 -11.60 12.14
CA TYR A 92 -7.50 -11.28 11.06
C TYR A 92 -7.43 -12.23 9.87
N GLY A 93 -6.39 -13.06 9.76
CA GLY A 93 -6.10 -13.89 8.61
C GLY A 93 -5.03 -13.28 7.70
N PRO A 94 -4.17 -14.11 7.06
CA PRO A 94 -3.08 -13.64 6.22
C PRO A 94 -3.54 -12.87 4.97
N GLU A 95 -4.72 -13.16 4.45
CA GLU A 95 -5.33 -12.53 3.28
C GLU A 95 -5.83 -11.10 3.54
N TYR A 96 -5.99 -10.71 4.81
CA TYR A 96 -6.46 -9.38 5.20
C TYR A 96 -5.35 -8.43 5.63
N VAL A 97 -4.07 -8.84 5.58
CA VAL A 97 -2.94 -8.01 6.02
C VAL A 97 -2.13 -7.52 4.84
N TYR A 98 -1.99 -6.21 4.73
CA TYR A 98 -1.31 -5.49 3.66
C TYR A 98 -0.23 -4.58 4.23
N ALA A 99 0.65 -4.05 3.36
CA ALA A 99 1.66 -3.09 3.76
C ALA A 99 1.72 -1.90 2.79
N TYR A 100 1.95 -0.71 3.35
CA TYR A 100 2.35 0.49 2.63
C TYR A 100 3.54 1.13 3.33
N GLY A 101 4.56 1.48 2.57
CA GLY A 101 5.73 2.15 3.13
C GLY A 101 6.31 3.20 2.21
N SER A 102 6.89 4.25 2.80
CA SER A 102 7.52 5.36 2.08
C SER A 102 9.03 5.31 2.26
N SER A 103 9.82 5.38 1.17
CA SER A 103 11.29 5.44 1.21
C SER A 103 11.89 4.28 2.03
N ALA A 104 12.55 4.53 3.14
CA ALA A 104 13.00 3.50 4.10
C ALA A 104 11.89 2.52 4.48
N GLY A 105 10.70 3.04 4.82
CA GLY A 105 9.53 2.19 5.09
C GLY A 105 9.06 1.41 3.87
N GLY A 106 9.27 1.94 2.66
CA GLY A 106 9.03 1.22 1.40
C GLY A 106 9.90 -0.02 1.24
N THR A 107 11.14 0.03 1.73
CA THR A 107 12.02 -1.15 1.80
C THR A 107 11.44 -2.21 2.75
N LEU A 108 10.93 -1.80 3.93
CA LEU A 108 10.28 -2.73 4.87
C LEU A 108 9.04 -3.39 4.25
N ALA A 109 8.17 -2.60 3.60
CA ALA A 109 6.98 -3.12 2.93
C ALA A 109 7.33 -4.11 1.80
N ALA A 110 8.36 -3.81 0.99
CA ALA A 110 8.85 -4.71 -0.05
C ALA A 110 9.43 -6.00 0.54
N LEU A 111 10.19 -5.92 1.63
CA LEU A 111 10.72 -7.11 2.30
C LEU A 111 9.62 -8.01 2.87
N LEU A 112 8.56 -7.43 3.46
CA LEU A 112 7.42 -8.22 3.94
C LEU A 112 6.69 -8.94 2.79
N ALA A 113 6.51 -8.27 1.64
CA ALA A 113 5.92 -8.90 0.45
C ALA A 113 6.82 -10.03 -0.08
N GLY A 114 8.12 -9.80 -0.18
CA GLY A 114 9.10 -10.81 -0.59
C GLY A 114 9.16 -12.02 0.33
N GLU A 115 8.88 -11.85 1.61
CA GLU A 115 8.81 -12.93 2.60
C GLU A 115 7.45 -13.64 2.64
N GLY A 116 6.43 -13.09 1.99
CA GLY A 116 5.07 -13.64 2.00
C GLY A 116 4.32 -13.36 3.31
N LEU A 117 4.71 -12.29 4.02
CA LEU A 117 4.14 -11.92 5.31
C LEU A 117 2.95 -10.96 5.22
N VAL A 118 2.66 -10.47 4.03
CA VAL A 118 1.48 -9.65 3.71
C VAL A 118 0.84 -10.16 2.43
N ALA A 119 -0.45 -9.94 2.22
CA ALA A 119 -1.17 -10.39 1.03
C ALA A 119 -0.72 -9.63 -0.24
N ALA A 120 -0.41 -8.35 -0.10
CA ALA A 120 0.22 -7.50 -1.12
C ALA A 120 0.83 -6.26 -0.45
N ALA A 121 1.71 -5.54 -1.15
CA ALA A 121 2.30 -4.31 -0.63
C ALA A 121 2.37 -3.19 -1.68
N VAL A 122 2.41 -1.94 -1.18
CA VAL A 122 2.80 -0.74 -1.93
C VAL A 122 4.09 -0.19 -1.32
N ALA A 123 5.12 -0.05 -2.12
CA ALA A 123 6.38 0.58 -1.73
C ALA A 123 6.59 1.87 -2.51
N LYS A 124 6.60 2.99 -1.82
CA LYS A 124 6.82 4.29 -2.45
C LYS A 124 8.31 4.64 -2.39
N ALA A 125 8.92 4.78 -3.56
CA ALA A 125 10.34 5.11 -3.74
C ALA A 125 11.28 4.30 -2.82
N PRO A 126 11.19 2.95 -2.81
CA PRO A 126 11.96 2.11 -1.92
C PRO A 126 13.44 2.04 -2.34
N PRO A 127 14.41 2.23 -1.45
CA PRO A 127 15.75 1.74 -1.68
C PRO A 127 15.77 0.21 -1.84
N SER A 128 15.59 -0.26 -3.08
CA SER A 128 15.48 -1.70 -3.37
C SER A 128 16.83 -2.40 -3.54
N ASP A 129 17.91 -1.66 -3.77
CA ASP A 129 19.30 -2.14 -3.78
C ASP A 129 20.17 -1.34 -2.81
N LEU A 130 20.30 -1.82 -1.58
CA LEU A 130 21.09 -1.18 -0.54
C LEU A 130 22.60 -1.25 -0.79
N VAL A 131 23.04 -2.11 -1.72
CA VAL A 131 24.46 -2.17 -2.14
C VAL A 131 24.77 -1.05 -3.11
N GLY A 132 23.89 -0.83 -4.09
CA GLY A 132 24.04 0.21 -5.12
C GLY A 132 23.50 1.58 -4.76
N TRP A 133 22.86 1.74 -3.59
CA TRP A 133 22.28 3.02 -3.19
C TRP A 133 23.34 3.95 -2.57
N ALA A 134 23.91 4.82 -3.40
CA ALA A 134 25.01 5.69 -3.00
C ALA A 134 24.58 7.03 -2.36
N TRP A 135 23.31 7.45 -2.55
CA TRP A 135 22.81 8.75 -2.04
C TRP A 135 23.05 8.97 -0.53
N PRO A 136 22.83 7.99 0.37
CA PRO A 136 23.05 8.22 1.79
C PRO A 136 24.50 8.52 2.14
N LEU A 137 25.44 7.90 1.44
CA LEU A 137 26.87 8.12 1.67
C LEU A 137 27.31 9.56 1.36
N SER A 138 26.68 10.18 0.34
CA SER A 138 26.93 11.59 0.01
C SER A 138 26.19 12.56 0.92
N THR A 139 25.14 12.12 1.60
CA THR A 139 24.26 12.97 2.40
C THR A 139 24.58 12.89 3.90
N TYR A 140 24.83 11.71 4.43
CA TYR A 140 25.02 11.45 5.87
C TYR A 140 26.47 11.07 6.22
N GLY A 141 27.31 10.76 5.23
CA GLY A 141 28.70 10.36 5.44
C GLY A 141 28.98 8.90 5.10
N ALA A 142 30.27 8.56 5.05
CA ALA A 142 30.74 7.24 4.62
C ALA A 142 30.32 6.11 5.59
N ASP A 143 30.04 6.45 6.82
CA ASP A 143 29.62 5.54 7.92
C ASP A 143 28.12 5.31 8.00
N TYR A 144 27.31 5.89 7.07
CA TYR A 144 25.85 5.79 7.08
C TYR A 144 25.36 4.34 7.27
N TYR A 145 25.93 3.39 6.56
CA TYR A 145 25.47 2.01 6.64
C TYR A 145 25.79 1.35 8.00
N GLU A 146 26.86 1.77 8.65
CA GLU A 146 27.17 1.37 10.03
C GLU A 146 26.15 1.98 10.99
N GLN A 147 25.81 3.26 10.82
CA GLN A 147 24.80 3.97 11.63
C GLN A 147 23.42 3.34 11.58
N VAL A 148 23.08 2.61 10.51
CA VAL A 148 21.81 1.90 10.35
C VAL A 148 21.93 0.38 10.51
N GLY A 149 23.00 -0.09 11.15
CA GLY A 149 23.21 -1.50 11.48
C GLY A 149 23.43 -2.42 10.26
N LEU A 150 23.99 -1.88 9.16
CA LEU A 150 24.12 -2.60 7.90
C LEU A 150 25.58 -2.88 7.51
N SER A 151 26.07 -4.08 7.85
CA SER A 151 27.29 -4.61 7.21
C SER A 151 27.08 -4.78 5.69
N GLU A 152 28.16 -4.99 4.95
CA GLU A 152 28.09 -5.26 3.49
C GLU A 152 27.23 -6.50 3.19
N GLU A 153 27.40 -7.57 3.95
CA GLU A 153 26.59 -8.78 3.84
C GLU A 153 25.10 -8.48 4.14
N ALA A 154 24.82 -7.71 5.19
CA ALA A 154 23.45 -7.34 5.54
C ALA A 154 22.81 -6.47 4.44
N ARG A 155 23.53 -5.52 3.84
CA ARG A 155 23.05 -4.74 2.69
C ARG A 155 22.67 -5.65 1.53
N TYR A 156 23.53 -6.61 1.19
CA TYR A 156 23.23 -7.58 0.13
C TYR A 156 21.97 -8.37 0.46
N ARG A 157 21.90 -8.93 1.66
CA ARG A 157 20.84 -9.82 2.11
C ARG A 157 19.48 -9.12 2.30
N LEU A 158 19.49 -7.84 2.70
CA LEU A 158 18.28 -7.04 2.96
C LEU A 158 17.88 -6.13 1.79
N SER A 159 18.56 -6.22 0.64
CA SER A 159 18.12 -5.56 -0.58
C SER A 159 16.93 -6.29 -1.20
N PRO A 160 15.74 -5.69 -1.32
CA PRO A 160 14.59 -6.30 -2.00
C PRO A 160 14.93 -6.81 -3.41
N LEU A 161 15.73 -6.06 -4.18
CA LEU A 161 16.19 -6.46 -5.51
C LEU A 161 16.90 -7.82 -5.54
N ARG A 162 17.45 -8.30 -4.42
CA ARG A 162 18.24 -9.53 -4.31
C ARG A 162 17.48 -10.69 -3.67
N ARG A 163 16.22 -10.49 -3.35
CA ARG A 163 15.35 -11.49 -2.72
C ARG A 163 14.17 -11.82 -3.64
N PRO A 164 13.66 -13.07 -3.61
CA PRO A 164 12.47 -13.41 -4.39
C PRO A 164 11.26 -12.62 -3.89
N GLU A 165 10.45 -12.11 -4.81
CA GLU A 165 9.14 -11.54 -4.49
C GLU A 165 8.09 -12.64 -4.54
N ARG A 166 7.42 -12.87 -3.41
CA ARG A 166 6.40 -13.92 -3.26
C ARG A 166 4.99 -13.39 -3.44
N GLN A 167 4.78 -12.13 -3.07
CA GLN A 167 3.46 -11.49 -3.11
C GLN A 167 3.46 -10.29 -4.07
N PRO A 168 2.28 -9.88 -4.56
CA PRO A 168 2.16 -8.69 -5.39
C PRO A 168 2.73 -7.45 -4.70
N LEU A 169 3.59 -6.74 -5.41
CA LEU A 169 4.20 -5.49 -4.96
C LEU A 169 4.00 -4.40 -6.01
N LEU A 170 3.45 -3.26 -5.60
CA LEU A 170 3.40 -2.06 -6.41
C LEU A 170 4.45 -1.07 -5.94
N VAL A 171 5.32 -0.65 -6.82
CA VAL A 171 6.27 0.45 -6.58
C VAL A 171 5.72 1.74 -7.18
N LEU A 172 5.61 2.78 -6.35
CA LEU A 172 5.35 4.15 -6.80
C LEU A 172 6.67 4.90 -6.83
N GLN A 173 7.06 5.47 -7.98
CA GLN A 173 8.38 6.09 -8.14
C GLN A 173 8.29 7.40 -8.90
N GLY A 174 8.94 8.45 -8.38
CA GLY A 174 9.14 9.71 -9.10
C GLY A 174 10.21 9.56 -10.19
N ARG A 175 9.93 10.06 -11.40
CA ARG A 175 10.87 9.99 -12.54
C ARG A 175 12.16 10.76 -12.29
N SER A 176 12.07 11.89 -11.58
CA SER A 176 13.20 12.78 -11.26
C SER A 176 13.65 12.64 -9.81
N ASP A 177 13.51 11.45 -9.22
CA ASP A 177 13.89 11.18 -7.84
C ASP A 177 15.42 11.17 -7.71
N ALA A 178 15.95 12.16 -6.97
CA ALA A 178 17.38 12.31 -6.72
C ALA A 178 17.86 11.54 -5.47
N VAL A 179 16.93 11.06 -4.63
CA VAL A 179 17.21 10.31 -3.40
C VAL A 179 17.31 8.82 -3.68
N VAL A 180 16.28 8.27 -4.34
CA VAL A 180 16.24 6.89 -4.83
C VAL A 180 16.02 6.95 -6.33
N PRO A 181 17.06 6.77 -7.14
CA PRO A 181 16.96 6.89 -8.60
C PRO A 181 15.90 5.97 -9.19
N ALA A 182 15.10 6.48 -10.13
CA ALA A 182 14.05 5.71 -10.80
C ALA A 182 14.58 4.40 -11.44
N ALA A 183 15.80 4.42 -11.95
CA ALA A 183 16.47 3.25 -12.50
C ALA A 183 16.57 2.07 -11.52
N MET A 184 16.63 2.34 -10.20
CA MET A 184 16.62 1.29 -9.18
C MET A 184 15.26 0.58 -9.11
N SER A 185 14.17 1.33 -9.17
CA SER A 185 12.81 0.79 -9.21
C SER A 185 12.49 0.10 -10.54
N GLU A 186 13.03 0.61 -11.65
CA GLU A 186 12.92 -0.01 -12.98
C GLU A 186 13.63 -1.36 -13.02
N ALA A 187 14.85 -1.45 -12.49
CA ALA A 187 15.60 -2.71 -12.37
C ALA A 187 14.86 -3.72 -11.48
N PHE A 188 14.26 -3.25 -10.39
CA PHE A 188 13.48 -4.09 -9.48
C PHE A 188 12.23 -4.66 -10.18
N ALA A 189 11.45 -3.84 -10.87
CA ALA A 189 10.28 -4.28 -11.62
C ALA A 189 10.63 -5.18 -12.82
N ALA A 190 11.75 -4.93 -13.48
CA ALA A 190 12.21 -5.77 -14.59
C ALA A 190 12.63 -7.18 -14.14
N LYS A 191 13.10 -7.30 -12.89
CA LYS A 191 13.58 -8.57 -12.36
C LYS A 191 12.46 -9.52 -11.89
N PHE A 192 11.37 -8.98 -11.34
CA PHE A 192 10.34 -9.80 -10.69
C PHE A 192 8.95 -9.57 -11.28
N ARG A 193 8.28 -10.63 -11.70
CA ARG A 193 6.92 -10.58 -12.31
C ARG A 193 5.84 -10.06 -11.36
N GLN A 194 6.03 -10.22 -10.06
CA GLN A 194 5.12 -9.75 -9.02
C GLN A 194 5.25 -8.26 -8.75
N VAL A 195 6.33 -7.62 -9.22
CA VAL A 195 6.57 -6.18 -9.03
C VAL A 195 5.96 -5.39 -10.18
N ARG A 196 5.06 -4.48 -9.84
CA ARG A 196 4.49 -3.47 -10.74
C ARG A 196 5.12 -2.12 -10.45
N LEU A 197 5.39 -1.33 -11.48
CA LEU A 197 5.95 0.01 -11.35
C LEU A 197 4.99 1.05 -11.92
N TRP A 198 4.65 2.05 -11.09
CA TRP A 198 3.99 3.28 -11.55
C TRP A 198 4.97 4.44 -11.44
N LEU A 199 5.34 5.00 -12.58
CA LEU A 199 6.19 6.18 -12.67
C LEU A 199 5.33 7.45 -12.62
N LEU A 200 5.67 8.34 -11.68
CA LEU A 200 5.02 9.63 -11.47
C LEU A 200 5.96 10.75 -11.90
N ASP A 201 5.41 11.82 -12.46
CA ASP A 201 6.21 13.01 -12.72
C ASP A 201 6.57 13.69 -11.42
N GLY A 202 7.84 14.02 -11.20
CA GLY A 202 8.37 14.64 -9.98
C GLY A 202 9.45 13.81 -9.30
N GLY A 203 9.87 14.31 -8.12
CA GLY A 203 10.97 13.76 -7.33
C GLY A 203 10.54 12.74 -6.28
N HIS A 204 11.33 12.66 -5.20
CA HIS A 204 11.18 11.66 -4.13
C HIS A 204 9.80 11.66 -3.44
N ARG A 205 9.07 12.77 -3.46
CA ARG A 205 7.74 12.95 -2.84
C ARG A 205 6.66 13.25 -3.89
N ALA A 206 6.77 12.70 -5.10
CA ALA A 206 5.86 12.96 -6.22
C ALA A 206 4.38 12.63 -5.93
N GLU A 207 4.11 11.70 -5.02
CA GLU A 207 2.77 11.29 -4.61
C GLU A 207 2.08 12.29 -3.69
N ARG A 208 2.80 13.11 -2.93
CA ARG A 208 2.22 14.03 -1.92
C ARG A 208 1.23 15.03 -2.51
N SER A 209 1.44 15.46 -3.74
CA SER A 209 0.51 16.32 -4.46
C SER A 209 -0.59 15.55 -5.21
N ARG A 210 -0.67 14.23 -5.05
CA ARG A 210 -1.56 13.35 -5.82
C ARG A 210 -2.22 12.29 -4.92
N PRO A 211 -3.01 12.69 -3.91
CA PRO A 211 -3.64 11.75 -2.96
C PRO A 211 -4.48 10.68 -3.68
N GLN A 212 -5.13 11.03 -4.80
CA GLN A 212 -5.90 10.07 -5.61
C GLN A 212 -5.03 8.94 -6.20
N VAL A 213 -3.75 9.18 -6.47
CA VAL A 213 -2.82 8.13 -6.93
C VAL A 213 -2.55 7.14 -5.81
N VAL A 214 -2.36 7.64 -4.59
CA VAL A 214 -2.15 6.78 -3.40
C VAL A 214 -3.40 5.96 -3.11
N VAL A 215 -4.60 6.57 -3.08
CA VAL A 215 -5.88 5.84 -2.93
C VAL A 215 -6.01 4.74 -3.99
N ARG A 216 -5.71 5.05 -5.25
CA ARG A 216 -5.74 4.06 -6.34
C ARG A 216 -4.73 2.93 -6.14
N ALA A 217 -3.53 3.24 -5.63
CA ALA A 217 -2.50 2.26 -5.33
C ALA A 217 -2.93 1.35 -4.17
N LEU A 218 -3.53 1.91 -3.11
CA LEU A 218 -4.05 1.13 -1.99
C LEU A 218 -5.19 0.21 -2.45
N ARG A 219 -6.14 0.70 -3.25
CA ARG A 219 -7.20 -0.14 -3.83
C ARG A 219 -6.66 -1.23 -4.78
N TRP A 220 -5.51 -1.01 -5.39
CA TRP A 220 -4.84 -2.05 -6.17
C TRP A 220 -4.42 -3.24 -5.30
N LEU A 221 -4.03 -3.04 -4.02
CA LEU A 221 -3.68 -4.12 -3.09
C LEU A 221 -4.76 -5.19 -3.01
N LEU A 222 -6.01 -4.77 -2.87
CA LEU A 222 -7.16 -5.66 -2.72
C LEU A 222 -7.40 -6.51 -3.98
N ARG A 223 -7.26 -5.89 -5.16
CA ARG A 223 -7.40 -6.62 -6.45
C ARG A 223 -6.24 -7.57 -6.71
N ALA A 224 -5.03 -7.15 -6.37
CA ALA A 224 -3.81 -7.91 -6.66
C ALA A 224 -3.68 -9.16 -5.77
N SER A 225 -4.21 -9.12 -4.54
CA SER A 225 -4.21 -10.26 -3.62
C SER A 225 -5.26 -11.32 -3.94
N GLY A 226 -6.19 -11.04 -4.86
CA GLY A 226 -7.32 -11.93 -5.15
C GLY A 226 -8.39 -11.94 -4.06
N ALA A 227 -8.33 -11.02 -3.10
CA ALA A 227 -9.39 -10.84 -2.12
C ALA A 227 -10.65 -10.37 -2.85
N GLU A 228 -11.75 -11.13 -2.77
CA GLU A 228 -13.05 -10.71 -3.28
C GLU A 228 -13.46 -9.43 -2.56
N GLN A 229 -13.63 -8.35 -3.31
CA GLN A 229 -14.14 -7.11 -2.79
C GLN A 229 -15.67 -7.14 -2.75
N PRO A 230 -16.31 -6.69 -1.67
CA PRO A 230 -17.64 -6.14 -1.80
C PRO A 230 -17.54 -4.98 -2.79
N GLU A 231 -18.40 -4.96 -3.80
CA GLU A 231 -18.49 -3.90 -4.81
C GLU A 231 -18.55 -2.53 -4.12
N LEU A 232 -17.40 -1.86 -3.98
CA LEU A 232 -17.36 -0.46 -3.61
C LEU A 232 -17.99 0.29 -4.79
N GLY A 233 -19.19 0.83 -4.58
CA GLY A 233 -20.04 1.45 -5.57
C GLY A 233 -19.27 2.31 -6.57
N ARG A 234 -19.65 2.16 -7.85
CA ARG A 234 -19.19 2.95 -8.99
C ARG A 234 -19.50 4.42 -8.80
#